data_59a59ca520aabe610c217035e961d655
#
_entry.id   59a59ca520aabe610c217035e961d655
#
_cell.length_a   1.000
_cell.length_b   1.000
_cell.length_c   1.000
_cell.angle_alpha   90.00
_cell.angle_beta   90.00
_cell.angle_gamma   90.00
#
_symmetry.space_group_name_H-M   'P 1'
#
loop_
_entity.id
_entity.type
_entity.pdbx_description
1 polymer ?
#
loop_
_entity_poly.entity_id
_entity_poly.type
_entity_poly.pdbx_seq_one_letter_code
_entity_poly.pdbx_strand_id
1 'polypeptide(L)'
;MIMEDFFSRSEALLGAEGMNRLRDTRVILFGVGGVGSWCAEALIRTGLTHLTIVDGDVVQSSNVNRQLPATRETIGRPKVEVLRERLLTINPDAAIVAINAMYKGEALSPFNFLIDAIDSVEAKTDLIINATRVRGMKVFSSMGAALRFDPTAVTTGELMSIKGDALAKAVRARMKKIGLHPYRKVRCVYSTEQAHPCETRGSLMQVTAVFGCTLASMVINALKTDN
;
A
#
# COMPACT_ATOMS: atom_id res chain seq x y z
N MET A 1 -25.63 -4.96 26.48
CA MET A 1 -24.30 -5.30 25.95
C MET A 1 -23.72 -4.00 25.44
N ILE A 2 -22.73 -3.45 26.12
CA ILE A 2 -22.04 -2.22 25.66
C ILE A 2 -21.31 -2.67 24.39
N MET A 3 -21.71 -2.15 23.21
CA MET A 3 -20.90 -2.35 22.02
C MET A 3 -19.54 -1.74 22.32
N GLU A 4 -18.51 -2.57 22.39
CA GLU A 4 -17.13 -2.09 22.52
C GLU A 4 -16.83 -1.23 21.29
N ASP A 5 -16.54 0.04 21.52
CA ASP A 5 -16.20 0.97 20.45
C ASP A 5 -14.70 0.82 20.13
N PHE A 6 -14.38 -0.15 19.28
CA PHE A 6 -12.99 -0.45 18.86
C PHE A 6 -12.30 0.72 18.16
N PHE A 7 -13.06 1.69 17.67
CA PHE A 7 -12.53 2.80 16.85
C PHE A 7 -12.70 4.17 17.52
N SER A 8 -13.09 4.23 18.81
CA SER A 8 -13.33 5.48 19.56
C SER A 8 -12.15 6.46 19.47
N ARG A 9 -10.92 5.98 19.50
CA ARG A 9 -9.73 6.82 19.38
C ARG A 9 -9.56 7.40 17.97
N SER A 10 -9.90 6.65 16.94
CA SER A 10 -9.94 7.15 15.57
C SER A 10 -11.04 8.17 15.39
N GLU A 11 -12.23 7.90 15.93
CA GLU A 11 -13.38 8.81 15.87
C GLU A 11 -13.14 10.12 16.64
N ALA A 12 -12.49 10.06 17.79
CA ALA A 12 -12.10 11.26 18.54
C ALA A 12 -11.20 12.21 17.73
N LEU A 13 -10.40 11.68 16.81
CA LEU A 13 -9.49 12.45 15.95
C LEU A 13 -10.13 12.86 14.61
N LEU A 14 -10.90 11.96 13.98
CA LEU A 14 -11.48 12.16 12.65
C LEU A 14 -12.87 12.82 12.71
N GLY A 15 -13.53 12.77 13.85
CA GLY A 15 -14.94 13.10 14.02
C GLY A 15 -15.86 12.05 13.38
N ALA A 16 -17.16 12.09 13.73
CA ALA A 16 -18.16 11.15 13.23
C ALA A 16 -18.26 11.19 11.69
N GLU A 17 -18.22 12.38 11.10
CA GLU A 17 -18.28 12.56 9.65
C GLU A 17 -17.04 11.97 8.94
N GLY A 18 -15.82 12.19 9.48
CA GLY A 18 -14.60 11.60 8.96
C GLY A 18 -14.62 10.08 9.04
N MET A 19 -15.15 9.50 10.13
CA MET A 19 -15.33 8.06 10.26
C MET A 19 -16.34 7.51 9.26
N ASN A 20 -17.45 8.19 9.02
CA ASN A 20 -18.44 7.77 8.01
C ASN A 20 -17.83 7.79 6.62
N ARG A 21 -17.11 8.87 6.23
CA ARG A 21 -16.37 8.91 4.96
C ARG A 21 -15.36 7.76 4.83
N LEU A 22 -14.65 7.42 5.91
CA LEU A 22 -13.69 6.31 5.90
C LEU A 22 -14.39 4.96 5.71
N ARG A 23 -15.51 4.73 6.40
CA ARG A 23 -16.32 3.50 6.27
C ARG A 23 -16.86 3.32 4.85
N ASP A 24 -17.30 4.40 4.20
CA ASP A 24 -17.83 4.37 2.82
C ASP A 24 -16.73 4.28 1.75
N THR A 25 -15.47 4.44 2.15
CA THR A 25 -14.33 4.47 1.25
C THR A 25 -13.94 3.06 0.80
N ARG A 26 -13.83 2.86 -0.52
CA ARG A 26 -13.36 1.61 -1.14
C ARG A 26 -11.91 1.74 -1.56
N VAL A 27 -11.05 0.91 -1.01
CA VAL A 27 -9.61 0.87 -1.30
C VAL A 27 -9.24 -0.43 -1.99
N ILE A 28 -8.42 -0.35 -3.05
CA ILE A 28 -7.74 -1.51 -3.61
C ILE A 28 -6.22 -1.35 -3.41
N LEU A 29 -5.58 -2.40 -2.90
CA LEU A 29 -4.15 -2.46 -2.60
C LEU A 29 -3.50 -3.59 -3.38
N PHE A 30 -2.55 -3.26 -4.21
CA PHE A 30 -1.72 -4.20 -4.96
C PHE A 30 -0.37 -4.39 -4.29
N GLY A 31 -0.01 -5.65 -4.00
CA GLY A 31 1.18 -6.05 -3.27
C GLY A 31 0.97 -6.02 -1.76
N VAL A 32 0.98 -7.18 -1.09
CA VAL A 32 0.85 -7.30 0.37
C VAL A 32 2.14 -7.81 1.02
N GLY A 33 3.28 -7.39 0.47
CA GLY A 33 4.60 -7.63 1.02
C GLY A 33 4.94 -6.75 2.23
N GLY A 34 6.24 -6.40 2.38
CA GLY A 34 6.75 -5.63 3.52
C GLY A 34 6.17 -4.21 3.68
N VAL A 35 5.66 -3.60 2.63
CA VAL A 35 5.02 -2.28 2.67
C VAL A 35 3.49 -2.42 2.72
N GLY A 36 2.92 -3.15 1.77
CA GLY A 36 1.47 -3.20 1.62
C GLY A 36 0.75 -3.88 2.79
N SER A 37 1.35 -4.90 3.41
CA SER A 37 0.74 -5.55 4.57
C SER A 37 0.57 -4.60 5.77
N TRP A 38 1.57 -3.74 6.03
CA TRP A 38 1.48 -2.71 7.06
C TRP A 38 0.49 -1.60 6.71
N CYS A 39 0.40 -1.24 5.42
CA CYS A 39 -0.61 -0.29 4.95
C CYS A 39 -2.02 -0.82 5.17
N ALA A 40 -2.29 -2.07 4.79
CA ALA A 40 -3.58 -2.72 4.99
C ALA A 40 -3.96 -2.76 6.48
N GLU A 41 -3.05 -3.18 7.36
CA GLU A 41 -3.31 -3.24 8.79
C GLU A 41 -3.58 -1.84 9.37
N ALA A 42 -2.79 -0.83 8.99
CA ALA A 42 -2.99 0.54 9.47
C ALA A 42 -4.37 1.10 9.06
N LEU A 43 -4.83 0.84 7.82
CA LEU A 43 -6.14 1.25 7.35
C LEU A 43 -7.28 0.57 8.12
N ILE A 44 -7.21 -0.75 8.30
CA ILE A 44 -8.23 -1.52 9.03
C ILE A 44 -8.28 -1.11 10.50
N ARG A 45 -7.13 -0.89 11.16
CA ARG A 45 -7.05 -0.38 12.53
C ARG A 45 -7.58 1.05 12.69
N THR A 46 -7.58 1.83 11.63
CA THR A 46 -8.18 3.18 11.64
C THR A 46 -9.71 3.13 11.51
N GLY A 47 -10.27 2.02 10.99
CA GLY A 47 -11.72 1.83 10.83
C GLY A 47 -12.19 1.73 9.37
N LEU A 48 -11.27 1.51 8.39
CA LEU A 48 -11.66 1.19 7.02
C LEU A 48 -12.46 -0.12 6.99
N THR A 49 -13.57 -0.13 6.24
CA THR A 49 -14.44 -1.30 6.13
C THR A 49 -14.40 -1.99 4.77
N HIS A 50 -14.00 -1.31 3.69
CA HIS A 50 -13.99 -1.89 2.34
C HIS A 50 -12.58 -1.91 1.75
N LEU A 51 -11.93 -3.09 1.81
CA LEU A 51 -10.56 -3.28 1.31
C LEU A 51 -10.49 -4.47 0.35
N THR A 52 -9.95 -4.24 -0.85
CA THR A 52 -9.53 -5.31 -1.75
C THR A 52 -8.00 -5.40 -1.72
N ILE A 53 -7.46 -6.58 -1.49
CA ILE A 53 -6.01 -6.85 -1.51
C ILE A 53 -5.67 -7.83 -2.63
N VAL A 54 -4.62 -7.52 -3.39
CA VAL A 54 -4.21 -8.27 -4.58
C VAL A 54 -2.72 -8.60 -4.49
N ASP A 55 -2.37 -9.87 -4.48
CA ASP A 55 -0.99 -10.37 -4.51
C ASP A 55 -1.02 -11.85 -4.91
N GLY A 56 -0.16 -12.29 -5.82
CA GLY A 56 -0.12 -13.68 -6.29
C GLY A 56 0.96 -14.54 -5.62
N ASP A 57 1.67 -14.00 -4.64
CA ASP A 57 2.74 -14.72 -3.96
C ASP A 57 2.23 -15.57 -2.79
N VAL A 58 3.06 -16.58 -2.46
CA VAL A 58 2.96 -17.31 -1.19
C VAL A 58 3.97 -16.77 -0.19
N VAL A 59 3.70 -17.01 1.09
CA VAL A 59 4.61 -16.67 2.19
C VAL A 59 5.87 -17.52 2.09
N GLN A 60 7.03 -16.87 2.16
CA GLN A 60 8.34 -17.51 2.17
C GLN A 60 9.08 -17.23 3.48
N SER A 61 10.03 -18.08 3.85
CA SER A 61 10.84 -17.92 5.07
C SER A 61 11.59 -16.58 5.09
N SER A 62 12.07 -16.11 3.93
CA SER A 62 12.75 -14.82 3.78
C SER A 62 11.83 -13.59 3.97
N ASN A 63 10.52 -13.80 4.12
CA ASN A 63 9.55 -12.72 4.34
C ASN A 63 9.32 -12.42 5.82
N VAL A 64 9.65 -13.36 6.71
CA VAL A 64 9.33 -13.33 8.16
C VAL A 64 9.88 -12.08 8.85
N ASN A 65 11.01 -11.57 8.39
CA ASN A 65 11.64 -10.41 9.01
C ASN A 65 10.88 -9.09 8.85
N ARG A 66 9.89 -8.99 7.89
CA ARG A 66 9.28 -7.69 7.56
C ARG A 66 7.83 -7.72 7.08
N GLN A 67 7.27 -8.86 6.69
CA GLN A 67 5.90 -8.97 6.15
C GLN A 67 4.94 -9.48 7.23
N LEU A 68 3.85 -8.77 7.48
CA LEU A 68 2.85 -9.14 8.48
C LEU A 68 2.25 -10.55 8.32
N PRO A 69 1.93 -11.03 7.09
CA PRO A 69 1.40 -12.37 6.91
C PRO A 69 2.44 -13.48 7.16
N ALA A 70 3.73 -13.13 7.25
CA ALA A 70 4.79 -14.11 7.29
C ALA A 70 5.17 -14.49 8.72
N THR A 71 4.83 -15.70 9.12
CA THR A 71 5.28 -16.39 10.34
C THR A 71 5.80 -17.78 9.95
N ARG A 72 6.40 -18.50 10.89
CA ARG A 72 6.82 -19.90 10.65
C ARG A 72 5.65 -20.81 10.28
N GLU A 73 4.46 -20.52 10.80
CA GLU A 73 3.25 -21.33 10.61
C GLU A 73 2.54 -21.05 9.28
N THR A 74 2.81 -19.88 8.67
CA THR A 74 2.13 -19.45 7.45
C THR A 74 2.94 -19.67 6.18
N ILE A 75 4.19 -20.18 6.28
CA ILE A 75 5.04 -20.47 5.11
C ILE A 75 4.31 -21.40 4.14
N GLY A 76 4.30 -21.03 2.85
CA GLY A 76 3.64 -21.76 1.77
C GLY A 76 2.18 -21.36 1.52
N ARG A 77 1.54 -20.62 2.43
CA ARG A 77 0.16 -20.14 2.23
C ARG A 77 0.13 -18.86 1.35
N PRO A 78 -0.94 -18.64 0.57
CA PRO A 78 -1.12 -17.39 -0.16
C PRO A 78 -1.09 -16.16 0.78
N LYS A 79 -0.28 -15.15 0.46
CA LYS A 79 -0.11 -13.96 1.31
C LYS A 79 -1.43 -13.23 1.58
N VAL A 80 -2.27 -13.11 0.55
CA VAL A 80 -3.56 -12.39 0.66
C VAL A 80 -4.54 -13.09 1.59
N GLU A 81 -4.56 -14.43 1.61
CA GLU A 81 -5.43 -15.20 2.50
C GLU A 81 -5.01 -15.03 3.96
N VAL A 82 -3.72 -15.22 4.24
CA VAL A 82 -3.18 -15.05 5.60
C VAL A 82 -3.40 -13.62 6.10
N LEU A 83 -3.15 -12.62 5.26
CA LEU A 83 -3.37 -11.22 5.64
C LEU A 83 -4.86 -10.95 5.88
N ARG A 84 -5.76 -11.44 5.02
CA ARG A 84 -7.21 -11.30 5.20
C ARG A 84 -7.67 -11.87 6.55
N GLU A 85 -7.26 -13.10 6.87
CA GLU A 85 -7.59 -13.73 8.17
C GLU A 85 -7.15 -12.84 9.34
N ARG A 86 -5.91 -12.36 9.31
CA ARG A 86 -5.37 -11.45 10.33
C ARG A 86 -6.19 -10.14 10.43
N LEU A 87 -6.50 -9.51 9.32
CA LEU A 87 -7.25 -8.24 9.30
C LEU A 87 -8.68 -8.39 9.85
N LEU A 88 -9.31 -9.54 9.60
CA LEU A 88 -10.63 -9.86 10.15
C LEU A 88 -10.62 -10.12 11.67
N THR A 89 -9.48 -10.47 12.28
CA THR A 89 -9.37 -10.49 13.75
C THR A 89 -9.33 -9.08 14.36
N ILE A 90 -9.01 -8.06 13.57
CA ILE A 90 -8.95 -6.65 14.01
C ILE A 90 -10.30 -5.96 13.80
N ASN A 91 -10.89 -6.16 12.63
CA ASN A 91 -12.21 -5.63 12.27
C ASN A 91 -13.03 -6.73 11.60
N PRO A 92 -13.81 -7.52 12.36
CA PRO A 92 -14.58 -8.63 11.82
C PRO A 92 -15.70 -8.19 10.87
N ASP A 93 -16.15 -6.93 10.96
CA ASP A 93 -17.20 -6.36 10.12
C ASP A 93 -16.67 -5.79 8.79
N ALA A 94 -15.35 -5.81 8.59
CA ALA A 94 -14.77 -5.31 7.34
C ALA A 94 -15.02 -6.26 6.16
N ALA A 95 -15.48 -5.71 5.04
CA ALA A 95 -15.60 -6.40 3.77
C ALA A 95 -14.21 -6.46 3.09
N ILE A 96 -13.46 -7.51 3.37
CA ILE A 96 -12.12 -7.71 2.81
C ILE A 96 -12.16 -8.75 1.70
N VAL A 97 -11.85 -8.33 0.47
CA VAL A 97 -11.72 -9.20 -0.70
C VAL A 97 -10.24 -9.51 -0.92
N ALA A 98 -9.87 -10.79 -0.89
CA ALA A 98 -8.52 -11.28 -1.17
C ALA A 98 -8.46 -11.87 -2.58
N ILE A 99 -7.60 -11.33 -3.44
CA ILE A 99 -7.40 -11.79 -4.81
C ILE A 99 -5.99 -12.34 -4.94
N ASN A 100 -5.88 -13.67 -5.02
CA ASN A 100 -4.61 -14.36 -5.21
C ASN A 100 -4.25 -14.35 -6.70
N ALA A 101 -3.71 -13.23 -7.18
CA ALA A 101 -3.29 -13.05 -8.56
C ALA A 101 -2.21 -11.97 -8.70
N MET A 102 -1.36 -12.10 -9.72
CA MET A 102 -0.48 -11.03 -10.17
C MET A 102 -1.23 -10.09 -11.10
N TYR A 103 -0.99 -8.77 -10.97
CA TYR A 103 -1.53 -7.80 -11.92
C TYR A 103 -0.89 -7.97 -13.30
N LYS A 104 -1.70 -8.16 -14.33
CA LYS A 104 -1.27 -8.39 -15.73
C LYS A 104 -1.85 -7.36 -16.70
N GLY A 105 -2.30 -6.21 -16.20
CA GLY A 105 -2.85 -5.14 -17.03
C GLY A 105 -4.37 -5.17 -17.17
N GLU A 106 -5.08 -5.92 -16.33
CA GLU A 106 -6.54 -5.99 -16.33
C GLU A 106 -7.17 -4.62 -16.11
N ALA A 107 -8.39 -4.45 -16.64
CA ALA A 107 -9.18 -3.25 -16.41
C ALA A 107 -9.50 -3.09 -14.92
N LEU A 108 -9.34 -1.89 -14.41
CA LEU A 108 -9.60 -1.57 -13.02
C LEU A 108 -11.03 -1.05 -12.85
N SER A 109 -11.74 -1.62 -11.89
CA SER A 109 -13.03 -1.09 -11.44
C SER A 109 -12.83 0.22 -10.68
N PRO A 110 -13.85 1.09 -10.61
CA PRO A 110 -13.75 2.33 -9.85
C PRO A 110 -13.68 2.04 -8.34
N PHE A 111 -12.54 2.41 -7.74
CA PHE A 111 -12.33 2.54 -6.31
C PHE A 111 -12.10 4.01 -5.97
N ASN A 112 -12.23 4.39 -4.70
CA ASN A 112 -11.87 5.73 -4.26
C ASN A 112 -10.34 5.90 -4.27
N PHE A 113 -9.63 4.86 -3.81
CA PHE A 113 -8.18 4.84 -3.76
C PHE A 113 -7.60 3.54 -4.32
N LEU A 114 -6.54 3.68 -5.10
CA LEU A 114 -5.64 2.59 -5.44
C LEU A 114 -4.29 2.83 -4.76
N ILE A 115 -3.82 1.81 -4.04
CA ILE A 115 -2.50 1.79 -3.42
C ILE A 115 -1.65 0.75 -4.14
N ASP A 116 -0.50 1.20 -4.64
CA ASP A 116 0.47 0.36 -5.31
C ASP A 116 1.70 0.14 -4.42
N ALA A 117 1.88 -1.09 -3.96
CA ALA A 117 3.04 -1.56 -3.21
C ALA A 117 3.78 -2.71 -3.93
N ILE A 118 3.63 -2.81 -5.26
CA ILE A 118 4.34 -3.78 -6.11
C ILE A 118 5.81 -3.34 -6.26
N ASP A 119 6.73 -4.29 -6.36
CA ASP A 119 8.16 -4.02 -6.60
C ASP A 119 8.60 -4.27 -8.06
N SER A 120 7.82 -4.99 -8.85
CA SER A 120 8.05 -5.18 -10.28
C SER A 120 7.89 -3.86 -11.04
N VAL A 121 8.94 -3.39 -11.70
CA VAL A 121 8.92 -2.15 -12.51
C VAL A 121 7.85 -2.22 -13.61
N GLU A 122 7.68 -3.38 -14.23
CA GLU A 122 6.74 -3.59 -15.32
C GLU A 122 5.30 -3.49 -14.83
N ALA A 123 4.92 -4.36 -13.90
CA ALA A 123 3.56 -4.38 -13.36
C ALA A 123 3.19 -3.05 -12.69
N LYS A 124 4.11 -2.44 -11.93
CA LYS A 124 3.93 -1.12 -11.31
C LYS A 124 3.68 -0.02 -12.34
N THR A 125 4.47 0.02 -13.43
CA THR A 125 4.30 1.03 -14.48
C THR A 125 2.92 0.91 -15.12
N ASP A 126 2.53 -0.31 -15.50
CA ASP A 126 1.26 -0.57 -16.17
C ASP A 126 0.07 -0.29 -15.23
N LEU A 127 0.19 -0.67 -13.95
CA LEU A 127 -0.81 -0.38 -12.93
C LEU A 127 -1.02 1.13 -12.74
N ILE A 128 0.05 1.91 -12.58
CA ILE A 128 -0.02 3.37 -12.40
C ILE A 128 -0.67 4.02 -13.62
N ILE A 129 -0.28 3.64 -14.84
CA ILE A 129 -0.84 4.20 -16.07
C ILE A 129 -2.34 3.90 -16.16
N ASN A 130 -2.74 2.64 -15.96
CA ASN A 130 -4.14 2.22 -16.04
C ASN A 130 -4.99 2.85 -14.91
N ALA A 131 -4.48 2.87 -13.69
CA ALA A 131 -5.17 3.45 -12.54
C ALA A 131 -5.44 4.96 -12.72
N THR A 132 -4.49 5.69 -13.28
CA THR A 132 -4.66 7.14 -13.49
C THR A 132 -5.65 7.49 -14.61
N ARG A 133 -6.08 6.51 -15.43
CA ARG A 133 -7.17 6.68 -16.41
C ARG A 133 -8.56 6.59 -15.77
N VAL A 134 -8.71 5.87 -14.67
CA VAL A 134 -10.00 5.70 -13.99
C VAL A 134 -10.42 7.01 -13.32
N ARG A 135 -11.53 7.59 -13.79
CA ARG A 135 -12.03 8.87 -13.27
C ARG A 135 -12.39 8.77 -11.79
N GLY A 136 -11.98 9.76 -10.99
CA GLY A 136 -12.30 9.84 -9.55
C GLY A 136 -11.37 9.02 -8.64
N MET A 137 -10.63 8.05 -9.16
CA MET A 137 -9.73 7.21 -8.36
C MET A 137 -8.42 7.95 -8.03
N LYS A 138 -8.08 8.10 -6.74
CA LYS A 138 -6.78 8.64 -6.30
C LYS A 138 -5.76 7.49 -6.24
N VAL A 139 -4.54 7.73 -6.76
CA VAL A 139 -3.47 6.72 -6.85
C VAL A 139 -2.29 7.11 -5.97
N PHE A 140 -1.91 6.21 -5.06
CA PHE A 140 -0.73 6.33 -4.22
C PHE A 140 0.20 5.14 -4.47
N SER A 141 1.50 5.38 -4.51
CA SER A 141 2.47 4.33 -4.85
C SER A 141 3.65 4.35 -3.89
N SER A 142 4.16 3.17 -3.55
CA SER A 142 5.41 3.01 -2.82
C SER A 142 6.58 2.94 -3.79
N MET A 143 7.63 3.69 -3.52
CA MET A 143 8.90 3.52 -4.20
C MET A 143 9.81 2.54 -3.45
N GLY A 144 11.11 2.56 -3.65
CA GLY A 144 12.05 1.59 -3.11
C GLY A 144 12.24 1.69 -1.60
N ALA A 145 11.78 0.68 -0.83
CA ALA A 145 11.96 0.60 0.62
C ALA A 145 13.13 -0.29 1.06
N ALA A 146 13.75 -1.03 0.12
CA ALA A 146 14.89 -1.90 0.41
C ALA A 146 16.20 -1.11 0.50
N LEU A 147 17.22 -1.72 1.15
CA LEU A 147 18.58 -1.18 1.29
C LEU A 147 18.62 0.15 2.07
N ARG A 148 17.75 0.31 3.06
CA ARG A 148 17.61 1.48 3.91
C ARG A 148 17.58 1.09 5.38
N PHE A 149 18.11 1.96 6.24
CA PHE A 149 18.17 1.76 7.69
C PHE A 149 17.32 2.78 8.44
N ASP A 150 17.23 4.01 7.91
CA ASP A 150 16.60 5.13 8.61
C ASP A 150 15.12 5.29 8.22
N PRO A 151 14.18 4.90 9.10
CA PRO A 151 12.76 5.12 8.87
C PRO A 151 12.36 6.62 8.91
N THR A 152 13.19 7.49 9.54
CA THR A 152 12.89 8.92 9.64
C THR A 152 13.13 9.67 8.33
N ALA A 153 13.90 9.08 7.41
CA ALA A 153 14.12 9.60 6.07
C ALA A 153 12.96 9.31 5.11
N VAL A 154 11.91 8.60 5.55
CA VAL A 154 10.73 8.31 4.74
C VAL A 154 9.87 9.56 4.58
N THR A 155 9.54 9.88 3.34
CA THR A 155 8.76 11.07 2.98
C THR A 155 7.85 10.82 1.78
N THR A 156 7.12 11.84 1.35
CA THR A 156 6.23 11.77 0.19
C THR A 156 6.62 12.77 -0.89
N GLY A 157 6.39 12.39 -2.15
CA GLY A 157 6.64 13.25 -3.29
C GLY A 157 5.81 12.86 -4.51
N GLU A 158 5.90 13.63 -5.56
CA GLU A 158 5.25 13.34 -6.84
C GLU A 158 6.20 12.47 -7.69
N LEU A 159 5.68 11.39 -8.31
CA LEU A 159 6.47 10.38 -9.03
C LEU A 159 7.48 10.98 -10.02
N MET A 160 7.06 12.00 -10.77
CA MET A 160 7.92 12.59 -11.80
C MET A 160 9.03 13.47 -11.24
N SER A 161 8.91 13.92 -9.97
CA SER A 161 9.85 14.82 -9.30
C SER A 161 10.81 14.12 -8.33
N ILE A 162 10.56 12.85 -7.96
CA ILE A 162 11.39 12.11 -7.00
C ILE A 162 12.80 11.91 -7.55
N LYS A 163 13.81 12.28 -6.75
CA LYS A 163 15.23 12.07 -7.04
C LYS A 163 15.82 11.07 -6.04
N GLY A 164 16.90 10.38 -6.43
CA GLY A 164 17.63 9.46 -5.54
C GLY A 164 17.00 8.08 -5.32
N ASP A 165 15.80 7.81 -5.86
CA ASP A 165 15.14 6.52 -5.76
C ASP A 165 15.28 5.71 -7.05
N ALA A 166 15.89 4.53 -6.96
CA ALA A 166 16.19 3.67 -8.11
C ALA A 166 14.91 3.11 -8.75
N LEU A 167 13.88 2.75 -7.96
CA LEU A 167 12.63 2.22 -8.46
C LEU A 167 11.84 3.31 -9.20
N ALA A 168 11.74 4.51 -8.62
CA ALA A 168 11.10 5.65 -9.28
C ALA A 168 11.80 6.00 -10.61
N LYS A 169 13.14 5.96 -10.63
CA LYS A 169 13.94 6.16 -11.86
C LYS A 169 13.62 5.10 -12.92
N ALA A 170 13.56 3.82 -12.52
CA ALA A 170 13.27 2.71 -13.43
C ALA A 170 11.84 2.79 -14.01
N VAL A 171 10.85 3.11 -13.16
CA VAL A 171 9.45 3.31 -13.58
C VAL A 171 9.35 4.44 -14.61
N ARG A 172 9.95 5.61 -14.35
CA ARG A 172 9.96 6.73 -15.31
C ARG A 172 10.67 6.37 -16.62
N ALA A 173 11.78 5.63 -16.54
CA ALA A 173 12.50 5.18 -17.73
C ALA A 173 11.66 4.24 -18.59
N ARG A 174 10.92 3.30 -17.95
CA ARG A 174 9.97 2.42 -18.66
C ARG A 174 8.83 3.23 -19.28
N MET A 175 8.23 4.15 -18.56
CA MET A 175 7.19 5.06 -19.10
C MET A 175 7.67 5.77 -20.36
N LYS A 176 8.87 6.35 -20.31
CA LYS A 176 9.50 7.01 -21.48
C LYS A 176 9.70 6.03 -22.64
N LYS A 177 10.20 4.81 -22.35
CA LYS A 177 10.44 3.77 -23.38
C LYS A 177 9.18 3.35 -24.12
N ILE A 178 8.06 3.21 -23.40
CA ILE A 178 6.77 2.80 -23.99
C ILE A 178 5.92 3.99 -24.49
N GLY A 179 6.40 5.24 -24.33
CA GLY A 179 5.69 6.44 -24.76
C GLY A 179 4.41 6.75 -23.99
N LEU A 180 4.26 6.20 -22.78
CA LEU A 180 3.07 6.41 -21.94
C LEU A 180 3.43 7.13 -20.65
N HIS A 181 2.50 7.97 -20.17
CA HIS A 181 2.64 8.73 -18.93
C HIS A 181 1.37 8.61 -18.09
N PRO A 182 1.44 8.84 -16.76
CA PRO A 182 0.27 8.93 -15.93
C PRO A 182 -0.63 10.08 -16.38
N TYR A 183 -1.94 9.87 -16.42
CA TYR A 183 -2.92 10.90 -16.79
C TYR A 183 -3.11 11.98 -15.71
N ARG A 184 -2.66 11.70 -14.49
CA ARG A 184 -2.74 12.59 -13.32
C ARG A 184 -1.49 12.42 -12.45
N LYS A 185 -1.23 13.41 -11.58
CA LYS A 185 -0.14 13.33 -10.60
C LYS A 185 -0.31 12.11 -9.72
N VAL A 186 0.78 11.38 -9.51
CA VAL A 186 0.84 10.21 -8.63
C VAL A 186 1.72 10.56 -7.44
N ARG A 187 1.13 10.59 -6.25
CA ARG A 187 1.89 10.78 -5.02
C ARG A 187 2.48 9.47 -4.55
N CYS A 188 3.74 9.51 -4.18
CA CYS A 188 4.49 8.34 -3.79
C CYS A 188 5.10 8.52 -2.41
N VAL A 189 5.28 7.40 -1.71
CA VAL A 189 6.17 7.30 -0.55
C VAL A 189 7.53 6.84 -1.03
N TYR A 190 8.58 7.50 -0.57
CA TYR A 190 9.98 7.16 -0.87
C TYR A 190 10.88 7.56 0.31
N SER A 191 12.16 7.15 0.29
CA SER A 191 13.13 7.61 1.28
C SER A 191 14.14 8.55 0.64
N THR A 192 14.52 9.60 1.37
CA THR A 192 15.62 10.48 0.99
C THR A 192 17.01 9.89 1.32
N GLU A 193 17.04 8.85 2.15
CA GLU A 193 18.27 8.08 2.41
C GLU A 193 18.75 7.41 1.13
N GLN A 194 20.06 7.44 0.88
CA GLN A 194 20.65 6.71 -0.22
C GLN A 194 20.62 5.19 0.06
N ALA A 195 20.38 4.39 -0.98
CA ALA A 195 20.43 2.94 -0.85
C ALA A 195 21.85 2.47 -0.51
N HIS A 196 21.96 1.66 0.55
CA HIS A 196 23.24 1.08 0.95
C HIS A 196 23.60 -0.10 0.04
N PRO A 197 24.84 -0.15 -0.48
CA PRO A 197 25.29 -1.30 -1.27
C PRO A 197 25.24 -2.59 -0.44
N CYS A 198 24.68 -3.64 -1.03
CA CYS A 198 24.60 -4.96 -0.39
C CYS A 198 24.63 -6.04 -1.49
N GLU A 199 25.28 -7.16 -1.25
CA GLU A 199 25.33 -8.29 -2.20
C GLU A 199 23.94 -8.85 -2.47
N THR A 200 23.11 -8.93 -1.43
CA THR A 200 21.70 -9.34 -1.54
C THR A 200 20.79 -8.18 -1.14
N ARG A 201 19.62 -8.10 -1.76
CA ARG A 201 18.65 -7.03 -1.51
C ARG A 201 18.05 -7.15 -0.10
N GLY A 202 18.70 -6.54 0.89
CA GLY A 202 18.25 -6.50 2.28
C GLY A 202 17.07 -5.54 2.51
N SER A 203 16.29 -5.81 3.53
CA SER A 203 15.20 -4.93 3.99
C SER A 203 14.99 -5.07 5.48
N LEU A 204 14.65 -4.00 6.14
CA LEU A 204 14.34 -3.93 7.57
C LEU A 204 12.87 -3.57 7.77
N MET A 205 12.23 -4.24 8.75
CA MET A 205 10.80 -4.08 9.02
C MET A 205 10.45 -2.63 9.37
N GLN A 206 11.23 -1.98 10.21
CA GLN A 206 10.95 -0.60 10.63
C GLN A 206 10.88 0.38 9.46
N VAL A 207 11.68 0.19 8.41
CA VAL A 207 11.61 1.04 7.21
C VAL A 207 10.36 0.70 6.38
N THR A 208 10.16 -0.58 6.07
CA THR A 208 9.01 -1.00 5.24
C THR A 208 7.67 -0.73 5.92
N ALA A 209 7.60 -0.84 7.26
CA ALA A 209 6.40 -0.53 8.02
C ALA A 209 6.08 0.98 7.97
N VAL A 210 7.08 1.86 8.09
CA VAL A 210 6.86 3.31 7.98
C VAL A 210 6.41 3.69 6.58
N PHE A 211 6.92 3.06 5.51
CA PHE A 211 6.36 3.22 4.17
C PHE A 211 4.88 2.85 4.12
N GLY A 212 4.50 1.71 4.70
CA GLY A 212 3.11 1.24 4.75
C GLY A 212 2.20 2.18 5.54
N CYS A 213 2.62 2.59 6.74
CA CYS A 213 1.88 3.55 7.58
C CYS A 213 1.73 4.91 6.88
N THR A 214 2.77 5.36 6.14
CA THR A 214 2.71 6.61 5.38
C THR A 214 1.71 6.53 4.24
N LEU A 215 1.64 5.41 3.49
CA LEU A 215 0.60 5.19 2.47
C LEU A 215 -0.81 5.24 3.08
N ALA A 216 -1.03 4.57 4.22
CA ALA A 216 -2.30 4.62 4.93
C ALA A 216 -2.65 6.06 5.35
N SER A 217 -1.68 6.80 5.89
CA SER A 217 -1.84 8.21 6.26
C SER A 217 -2.22 9.09 5.06
N MET A 218 -1.70 8.80 3.86
CA MET A 218 -2.07 9.54 2.64
C MET A 218 -3.54 9.34 2.28
N VAL A 219 -4.10 8.14 2.47
CA VAL A 219 -5.53 7.86 2.30
C VAL A 219 -6.36 8.67 3.30
N ILE A 220 -6.01 8.57 4.59
CA ILE A 220 -6.75 9.26 5.66
C ILE A 220 -6.71 10.78 5.47
N ASN A 221 -5.54 11.34 5.13
CA ASN A 221 -5.41 12.77 4.90
C ASN A 221 -6.19 13.24 3.66
N ALA A 222 -6.29 12.42 2.63
CA ALA A 222 -7.06 12.76 1.43
C ALA A 222 -8.58 12.76 1.68
N LEU A 223 -9.06 12.14 2.77
CA LEU A 223 -10.45 12.20 3.22
C LEU A 223 -10.76 13.42 4.09
N LYS A 224 -9.73 14.10 4.64
CA LYS A 224 -9.88 15.31 5.45
C LYS A 224 -10.04 16.58 4.60
N THR A 225 -9.51 16.59 3.38
CA THR A 225 -9.35 17.81 2.55
C THR A 225 -10.59 18.17 1.73
N ASP A 226 -11.72 17.52 1.93
CA ASP A 226 -12.98 17.84 1.25
C ASP A 226 -13.88 18.78 2.13
N ASN A 227 -13.25 19.69 2.92
CA ASN A 227 -13.92 20.79 3.59
C ASN A 227 -13.73 22.09 2.82
#